data_c8a457b0c6decd1947e0ef41e3ed55f7
#
_entry.id   c8a457b0c6decd1947e0ef41e3ed55f7
#
_cell.length_a   1.000
_cell.length_b   1.000
_cell.length_c   1.000
_cell.angle_alpha   90.00
_cell.angle_beta   90.00
_cell.angle_gamma   90.00
#
_symmetry.space_group_name_H-M   'P 1'
#
loop_
_entity.id
_entity.type
_entity.pdbx_description
1 polymer ?
#
loop_
_entity_poly.entity_id
_entity_poly.type
_entity_poly.pdbx_seq_one_letter_code
_entity_poly.pdbx_strand_id
1 'polypeptide(L)'
;MSLQRTIKRKIDQAIAAGDILAIKNLLPLINKALDRPNNLILCSDAYKYSHHKFYPEGTEMVHSYLESRGGKFETTVFYGLQIYLKEFLEGIAITAEDVDEAYDYLGDEKGVFGRNDVFDRTKFDYIVEKHGGKLPIRICAVPEGTVVNTKNVLFTIENTDPNCAWLTNFLETILLQVWYPITVATLSREVKKIVIKYFQKTTDYDAATIDFLVQFVLNDFGFRGVSSVQSARNGGSAHLVNFTGSDTTIANVVINDIYNSKFRGAGVPATEHSIMTIKGEEGEIDMMRRTLLQFPTGIVACVSDSFDIFRACSQYWGGELRDLILSRPAEPGNQLVVRPDSGDPAMTLKEVFKILFDKFGYTTNSKGYKVLPPQIRVIQGDGVNINSIAKIYAMLDVLKISAENLVFGMGGKLLQADINRDTQNFATKASSVVINGVEHDVVKSPTEIDEHGNFIKSFKKSKSGRLKLVKTKDGYTTITSKDAGFDLAKDELIPVFENGVILKEHTFEEVRERAIVRVEELVTVKEVY
;
A
#
# COMPACT_ATOMS: atom_id res chain seq x y z
N MET A 1 29.87 0.79 13.77
CA MET A 1 29.89 -0.45 12.95
C MET A 1 28.46 -1.00 12.93
N SER A 2 27.92 -1.43 11.77
CA SER A 2 26.55 -1.97 11.75
C SER A 2 26.44 -3.23 12.62
N LEU A 3 25.26 -3.48 13.18
CA LEU A 3 24.94 -4.69 13.96
C LEU A 3 25.40 -5.97 13.23
N GLN A 4 25.21 -6.02 11.90
CA GLN A 4 25.68 -7.14 11.08
C GLN A 4 27.20 -7.34 11.13
N ARG A 5 27.99 -6.24 11.07
CA ARG A 5 29.46 -6.32 11.17
C ARG A 5 29.90 -6.76 12.57
N THR A 6 29.22 -6.26 13.60
CA THR A 6 29.51 -6.63 14.99
C THR A 6 29.19 -8.09 15.24
N ILE A 7 28.04 -8.58 14.78
CA ILE A 7 27.66 -10.00 14.87
C ILE A 7 28.66 -10.87 14.10
N LYS A 8 29.00 -10.51 12.86
CA LYS A 8 29.98 -11.26 12.07
C LYS A 8 31.30 -11.38 12.82
N ARG A 9 31.83 -10.29 13.38
CA ARG A 9 33.07 -10.30 14.16
C ARG A 9 32.98 -11.21 15.41
N LYS A 10 31.85 -11.13 16.16
CA LYS A 10 31.63 -11.99 17.32
C LYS A 10 31.51 -13.46 16.94
N ILE A 11 30.86 -13.78 15.81
CA ILE A 11 30.80 -15.14 15.28
C ILE A 11 32.18 -15.64 14.87
N ASP A 12 32.94 -14.87 14.12
CA ASP A 12 34.30 -15.24 13.71
C ASP A 12 35.20 -15.49 14.92
N GLN A 13 35.11 -14.67 15.98
CA GLN A 13 35.83 -14.85 17.24
C GLN A 13 35.39 -16.13 17.98
N ALA A 14 34.09 -16.40 18.06
CA ALA A 14 33.56 -17.59 18.73
C ALA A 14 33.93 -18.87 17.96
N ILE A 15 33.89 -18.84 16.63
CA ILE A 15 34.35 -19.95 15.77
C ILE A 15 35.85 -20.20 15.99
N ALA A 16 36.68 -19.15 15.98
CA ALA A 16 38.12 -19.26 16.18
C ALA A 16 38.48 -19.81 17.56
N ALA A 17 37.64 -19.52 18.58
CA ALA A 17 37.78 -20.03 19.94
C ALA A 17 37.17 -21.42 20.18
N GLY A 18 36.41 -21.98 19.21
CA GLY A 18 35.66 -23.22 19.37
C GLY A 18 34.51 -23.12 20.38
N ASP A 19 34.02 -21.89 20.69
CA ASP A 19 33.01 -21.63 21.71
C ASP A 19 31.59 -21.72 21.14
N ILE A 20 31.04 -22.94 21.16
CA ILE A 20 29.67 -23.24 20.71
C ILE A 20 28.61 -22.50 21.55
N LEU A 21 28.89 -22.30 22.86
CA LEU A 21 27.95 -21.62 23.76
C LEU A 21 27.85 -20.12 23.40
N ALA A 22 28.98 -19.49 23.08
CA ALA A 22 28.99 -18.11 22.60
C ALA A 22 28.21 -17.95 21.28
N ILE A 23 28.36 -18.89 20.34
CA ILE A 23 27.58 -18.89 19.10
C ILE A 23 26.07 -19.01 19.39
N LYS A 24 25.68 -19.92 20.28
CA LYS A 24 24.26 -20.10 20.69
C LYS A 24 23.69 -18.84 21.33
N ASN A 25 24.49 -18.14 22.15
CA ASN A 25 24.08 -16.89 22.79
C ASN A 25 23.98 -15.70 21.79
N LEU A 26 24.63 -15.80 20.62
CA LEU A 26 24.49 -14.83 19.54
C LEU A 26 23.25 -15.06 18.67
N LEU A 27 22.58 -16.21 18.75
CA LEU A 27 21.44 -16.56 17.91
C LEU A 27 20.32 -15.50 17.91
N PRO A 28 19.90 -14.94 19.07
CA PRO A 28 18.88 -13.88 19.08
C PRO A 28 19.33 -12.62 18.34
N LEU A 29 20.62 -12.26 18.45
CA LEU A 29 21.21 -11.11 17.75
C LEU A 29 21.35 -11.38 16.24
N ILE A 30 21.67 -12.62 15.87
CA ILE A 30 21.72 -13.06 14.47
C ILE A 30 20.35 -12.95 13.84
N ASN A 31 19.31 -13.49 14.48
CA ASN A 31 17.94 -13.41 14.00
C ASN A 31 17.52 -11.94 13.85
N LYS A 32 17.77 -11.10 14.84
CA LYS A 32 17.50 -9.67 14.77
C LYS A 32 18.22 -9.00 13.59
N ALA A 33 19.50 -9.31 13.35
CA ALA A 33 20.26 -8.71 12.25
C ALA A 33 19.81 -9.18 10.86
N LEU A 34 19.23 -10.39 10.77
CA LEU A 34 18.63 -10.91 9.55
C LEU A 34 17.25 -10.29 9.29
N ASP A 35 16.47 -10.07 10.35
CA ASP A 35 15.10 -9.56 10.29
C ASP A 35 15.03 -8.02 10.25
N ARG A 36 16.08 -7.31 10.65
CA ARG A 36 16.12 -5.84 10.73
C ARG A 36 17.30 -5.27 9.95
N PRO A 37 17.06 -4.76 8.75
CA PRO A 37 18.13 -4.17 7.94
C PRO A 37 18.64 -2.84 8.49
N ASN A 38 17.89 -2.14 9.40
CA ASN A 38 18.19 -0.80 9.84
C ASN A 38 18.12 -0.66 11.38
N ASN A 39 19.06 0.11 11.96
CA ASN A 39 19.01 0.56 13.34
C ASN A 39 17.83 1.52 13.54
N LEU A 40 16.86 1.15 14.39
CA LEU A 40 15.66 1.96 14.65
C LEU A 40 15.99 3.37 15.16
N ILE A 41 17.07 3.51 15.95
CA ILE A 41 17.50 4.82 16.46
C ILE A 41 17.79 5.75 15.30
N LEU A 42 18.41 5.27 14.22
CA LEU A 42 18.74 6.06 13.03
C LEU A 42 17.56 6.28 12.06
N CYS A 43 16.40 5.64 12.31
CA CYS A 43 15.20 5.78 11.51
C CYS A 43 14.30 6.95 11.96
N SER A 44 14.89 8.10 12.30
CA SER A 44 14.17 9.29 12.75
C SER A 44 14.74 10.57 12.13
N ASP A 45 13.94 11.63 12.13
CA ASP A 45 14.39 12.94 11.68
C ASP A 45 15.39 13.55 12.69
N ALA A 46 16.45 14.19 12.20
CA ALA A 46 17.53 14.69 13.03
C ALA A 46 17.08 15.57 14.20
N TYR A 47 16.10 16.47 13.98
CA TYR A 47 15.61 17.38 15.03
C TYR A 47 14.93 16.67 16.21
N LYS A 48 14.48 15.40 16.01
CA LYS A 48 13.79 14.61 17.05
C LYS A 48 14.71 14.19 18.20
N TYR A 49 16.01 14.06 17.95
CA TYR A 49 16.97 13.70 19.02
C TYR A 49 17.13 14.78 20.08
N SER A 50 16.78 16.05 19.78
CA SER A 50 16.80 17.15 20.75
C SER A 50 15.48 17.31 21.53
N HIS A 51 14.39 16.68 21.10
CA HIS A 51 13.05 16.92 21.64
C HIS A 51 12.92 16.59 23.13
N HIS A 52 13.66 15.61 23.64
CA HIS A 52 13.68 15.27 25.07
C HIS A 52 14.04 16.47 25.96
N LYS A 53 14.80 17.45 25.44
CA LYS A 53 15.19 18.67 26.15
C LYS A 53 14.11 19.76 26.14
N PHE A 54 13.11 19.66 25.27
CA PHE A 54 12.07 20.69 25.09
C PHE A 54 10.76 20.33 25.79
N TYR A 55 10.59 19.09 26.24
CA TYR A 55 9.42 18.76 27.06
C TYR A 55 9.50 19.48 28.40
N PRO A 56 8.37 19.99 28.93
CA PRO A 56 8.32 20.53 30.31
C PRO A 56 8.83 19.50 31.32
N GLU A 57 9.49 19.98 32.37
CA GLU A 57 9.86 19.14 33.50
C GLU A 57 8.62 18.47 34.10
N GLY A 58 8.74 17.19 34.50
CA GLY A 58 7.60 16.43 35.00
C GLY A 58 6.67 15.87 33.91
N THR A 59 7.05 15.93 32.63
CA THR A 59 6.29 15.26 31.56
C THR A 59 6.40 13.73 31.71
N GLU A 60 5.27 13.08 31.98
CA GLU A 60 5.17 11.64 32.29
C GLU A 60 4.59 10.84 31.11
N MET A 61 3.70 11.43 30.31
CA MET A 61 3.05 10.75 29.20
C MET A 61 2.75 11.71 28.06
N VAL A 62 2.94 11.24 26.84
CA VAL A 62 2.53 11.91 25.61
C VAL A 62 1.60 10.98 24.82
N HIS A 63 0.40 11.45 24.51
CA HIS A 63 -0.56 10.76 23.68
C HIS A 63 -0.65 11.43 22.31
N SER A 64 -0.35 10.68 21.26
CA SER A 64 -0.36 11.14 19.87
C SER A 64 -1.25 10.25 19.00
N TYR A 65 -1.65 10.75 17.84
CA TYR A 65 -2.53 10.05 16.91
C TYR A 65 -2.15 10.29 15.46
N LEU A 66 -2.53 9.34 14.60
CA LEU A 66 -2.48 9.45 13.13
C LEU A 66 -3.88 9.74 12.58
N GLU A 67 -3.96 10.66 11.63
CA GLU A 67 -5.16 10.89 10.80
C GLU A 67 -4.80 11.21 9.36
N SER A 68 -5.73 10.94 8.43
CA SER A 68 -5.81 11.63 7.14
C SER A 68 -6.66 12.89 7.32
N ARG A 69 -6.14 14.04 6.90
CA ARG A 69 -6.89 15.32 6.95
C ARG A 69 -7.75 15.58 5.73
N GLY A 70 -7.90 14.57 4.88
CA GLY A 70 -8.56 14.67 3.59
C GLY A 70 -7.59 15.05 2.47
N GLY A 71 -8.01 14.85 1.26
CA GLY A 71 -7.22 15.09 0.05
C GLY A 71 -7.95 14.55 -1.16
N LYS A 72 -7.31 13.67 -1.90
CA LYS A 72 -7.84 13.13 -3.16
C LYS A 72 -9.11 12.28 -2.97
N PHE A 73 -9.26 11.59 -1.84
CA PHE A 73 -10.36 10.67 -1.56
C PHE A 73 -11.08 11.03 -0.25
N GLU A 74 -12.35 10.70 -0.15
CA GLU A 74 -13.18 10.98 1.04
C GLU A 74 -12.97 9.96 2.17
N THR A 75 -12.46 8.77 1.84
CA THR A 75 -12.19 7.68 2.77
C THR A 75 -10.76 7.19 2.63
N THR A 76 -10.28 6.43 3.62
CA THR A 76 -9.02 5.71 3.60
C THR A 76 -9.25 4.24 3.94
N VAL A 77 -8.54 3.33 3.29
CA VAL A 77 -8.43 1.92 3.70
C VAL A 77 -7.24 1.82 4.63
N PHE A 78 -7.48 1.61 5.92
CA PHE A 78 -6.41 1.46 6.90
C PHE A 78 -5.69 0.12 6.69
N TYR A 79 -4.42 0.17 6.28
CA TYR A 79 -3.62 -1.01 5.97
C TYR A 79 -2.13 -0.74 6.15
N GLY A 80 -1.40 -1.74 6.64
CA GLY A 80 0.05 -1.77 6.64
C GLY A 80 0.70 -1.40 7.97
N LEU A 81 -0.04 -1.04 9.02
CA LEU A 81 0.55 -0.80 10.35
C LEU A 81 1.25 -2.06 10.87
N GLN A 82 0.64 -3.25 10.69
CA GLN A 82 1.21 -4.53 11.10
C GLN A 82 2.58 -4.80 10.46
N ILE A 83 2.84 -4.28 9.24
CA ILE A 83 4.15 -4.36 8.59
C ILE A 83 5.19 -3.63 9.44
N TYR A 84 4.92 -2.37 9.79
CA TYR A 84 5.86 -1.55 10.57
C TYR A 84 6.03 -2.05 12.00
N LEU A 85 4.96 -2.57 12.62
CA LEU A 85 5.04 -3.17 13.95
C LEU A 85 6.00 -4.37 13.96
N LYS A 86 5.82 -5.32 13.02
CA LYS A 86 6.66 -6.52 12.94
C LYS A 86 8.09 -6.22 12.53
N GLU A 87 8.31 -5.31 11.61
CA GLU A 87 9.65 -5.03 11.10
C GLU A 87 10.51 -4.16 12.02
N PHE A 88 9.89 -3.25 12.77
CA PHE A 88 10.64 -2.23 13.50
C PHE A 88 10.44 -2.25 15.02
N LEU A 89 9.24 -2.65 15.50
CA LEU A 89 8.87 -2.44 16.90
C LEU A 89 8.78 -3.72 17.72
N GLU A 90 8.46 -4.85 17.10
CA GLU A 90 8.24 -6.12 17.81
C GLU A 90 9.53 -6.66 18.44
N GLY A 91 9.40 -7.22 19.64
CA GLY A 91 10.50 -7.83 20.36
C GLY A 91 11.55 -6.83 20.84
N ILE A 92 12.83 -7.19 20.70
CA ILE A 92 13.97 -6.33 21.05
C ILE A 92 14.17 -5.32 19.91
N ALA A 93 13.68 -4.11 20.07
CA ALA A 93 13.74 -3.06 19.07
C ALA A 93 15.09 -2.32 19.06
N ILE A 94 15.75 -2.20 20.20
CA ILE A 94 17.00 -1.48 20.39
C ILE A 94 17.96 -2.37 21.17
N THR A 95 19.21 -2.45 20.72
CA THR A 95 20.30 -3.14 21.45
C THR A 95 21.38 -2.14 21.84
N ALA A 96 22.30 -2.55 22.73
CA ALA A 96 23.46 -1.75 23.07
C ALA A 96 24.32 -1.41 21.84
N GLU A 97 24.44 -2.36 20.91
CA GLU A 97 25.16 -2.15 19.64
C GLU A 97 24.47 -1.11 18.74
N ASP A 98 23.13 -1.06 18.74
CA ASP A 98 22.38 -0.02 18.02
C ASP A 98 22.65 1.37 18.65
N VAL A 99 22.73 1.45 19.97
CA VAL A 99 23.06 2.70 20.68
C VAL A 99 24.48 3.15 20.36
N ASP A 100 25.44 2.23 20.38
CA ASP A 100 26.84 2.52 20.03
C ASP A 100 26.96 2.99 18.58
N GLU A 101 26.31 2.31 17.63
CA GLU A 101 26.29 2.73 16.22
C GLU A 101 25.66 4.12 16.06
N ALA A 102 24.54 4.39 16.73
CA ALA A 102 23.90 5.70 16.67
C ALA A 102 24.80 6.80 17.27
N TYR A 103 25.53 6.49 18.35
CA TYR A 103 26.47 7.42 18.96
C TYR A 103 27.63 7.79 18.01
N ASP A 104 28.12 6.83 17.23
CA ASP A 104 29.17 7.08 16.21
C ASP A 104 28.75 8.13 15.18
N TYR A 105 27.44 8.20 14.83
CA TYR A 105 26.92 9.17 13.87
C TYR A 105 26.43 10.48 14.49
N LEU A 106 25.95 10.45 15.73
CA LEU A 106 25.15 11.52 16.32
C LEU A 106 25.80 12.16 17.55
N GLY A 107 26.69 11.43 18.24
CA GLY A 107 27.07 11.71 19.62
C GLY A 107 28.25 12.64 19.82
N ASP A 108 29.05 12.93 18.81
CA ASP A 108 30.25 13.73 18.94
C ASP A 108 30.23 15.03 18.10
N GLU A 109 31.29 15.86 18.25
CA GLU A 109 31.44 17.12 17.52
C GLU A 109 31.67 16.91 16.00
N LYS A 110 31.98 15.69 15.57
CA LYS A 110 32.12 15.31 14.17
C LYS A 110 30.85 14.66 13.61
N GLY A 111 29.88 14.39 14.47
CA GLY A 111 28.60 13.82 14.10
C GLY A 111 27.67 14.82 13.41
N VAL A 112 26.44 14.35 13.11
CA VAL A 112 25.41 15.09 12.36
C VAL A 112 25.15 16.49 12.90
N PHE A 113 25.27 16.69 14.22
CA PHE A 113 24.93 17.97 14.86
C PHE A 113 26.12 18.93 15.01
N GLY A 114 27.36 18.48 14.77
CA GLY A 114 28.55 19.27 15.03
C GLY A 114 28.74 19.65 16.50
N ARG A 115 28.11 18.93 17.42
CA ARG A 115 28.12 19.14 18.87
C ARG A 115 27.71 17.85 19.59
N ASN A 116 28.10 17.68 20.84
CA ASN A 116 27.97 16.45 21.62
C ASN A 116 26.79 16.43 22.62
N ASP A 117 25.95 17.47 22.65
CA ASP A 117 24.89 17.62 23.65
C ASP A 117 23.47 17.44 23.09
N VAL A 118 23.30 17.02 21.83
CA VAL A 118 21.98 16.81 21.19
C VAL A 118 21.51 15.38 21.35
N PHE A 119 22.36 14.41 21.00
CA PHE A 119 22.05 12.98 21.15
C PHE A 119 22.35 12.53 22.57
N ASP A 120 21.31 12.20 23.32
CA ASP A 120 21.44 11.67 24.68
C ASP A 120 21.34 10.14 24.66
N ARG A 121 22.49 9.46 24.59
CA ARG A 121 22.52 8.00 24.56
C ARG A 121 21.87 7.36 25.80
N THR A 122 21.90 8.06 26.96
CA THR A 122 21.36 7.52 28.22
C THR A 122 19.85 7.22 28.12
N LYS A 123 19.15 7.94 27.26
CA LYS A 123 17.73 7.69 26.98
C LYS A 123 17.50 6.33 26.31
N PHE A 124 18.36 5.94 25.40
CA PHE A 124 18.30 4.66 24.69
C PHE A 124 18.93 3.54 25.52
N ASP A 125 20.04 3.81 26.25
CA ASP A 125 20.62 2.88 27.22
C ASP A 125 19.57 2.49 28.28
N TYR A 126 18.73 3.43 28.74
CA TYR A 126 17.62 3.16 29.65
C TYR A 126 16.64 2.12 29.09
N ILE A 127 16.26 2.23 27.82
CA ILE A 127 15.37 1.26 27.16
C ILE A 127 16.04 -0.13 27.13
N VAL A 128 17.32 -0.20 26.82
CA VAL A 128 18.08 -1.47 26.82
C VAL A 128 18.15 -2.07 28.23
N GLU A 129 18.47 -1.27 29.24
CA GLU A 129 18.69 -1.75 30.61
C GLU A 129 17.38 -2.08 31.35
N LYS A 130 16.36 -1.25 31.23
CA LYS A 130 15.11 -1.38 32.00
C LYS A 130 14.03 -2.18 31.27
N HIS A 131 14.00 -2.10 29.95
CA HIS A 131 12.97 -2.75 29.13
C HIS A 131 13.54 -3.89 28.27
N GLY A 132 14.84 -4.24 28.44
CA GLY A 132 15.49 -5.29 27.64
C GLY A 132 15.49 -4.98 26.13
N GLY A 133 15.51 -3.70 25.77
CA GLY A 133 15.48 -3.22 24.39
C GLY A 133 14.09 -3.21 23.74
N LYS A 134 13.03 -3.59 24.47
CA LYS A 134 11.65 -3.47 24.02
C LYS A 134 11.15 -2.04 24.20
N LEU A 135 10.33 -1.55 23.27
CA LEU A 135 9.82 -0.17 23.36
C LEU A 135 8.67 -0.07 24.36
N PRO A 136 8.78 0.78 25.41
CA PRO A 136 7.71 0.99 26.39
C PRO A 136 6.64 1.92 25.84
N ILE A 137 5.87 1.45 24.87
CA ILE A 137 4.76 2.15 24.22
C ILE A 137 3.55 1.25 24.09
N ARG A 138 2.37 1.88 23.95
CA ARG A 138 1.12 1.25 23.56
C ARG A 138 0.59 1.90 22.29
N ILE A 139 0.10 1.07 21.34
CA ILE A 139 -0.59 1.52 20.14
C ILE A 139 -1.98 0.90 20.11
N CYS A 140 -3.01 1.74 19.93
CA CYS A 140 -4.38 1.31 19.64
C CYS A 140 -4.74 1.78 18.23
N ALA A 141 -5.33 0.90 17.40
CA ALA A 141 -5.63 1.20 16.00
C ALA A 141 -6.97 0.61 15.58
N VAL A 142 -7.56 1.15 14.52
CA VAL A 142 -8.66 0.46 13.84
C VAL A 142 -8.16 -0.86 13.26
N PRO A 143 -8.98 -1.92 13.19
CA PRO A 143 -8.59 -3.16 12.51
C PRO A 143 -8.19 -2.90 11.06
N GLU A 144 -7.09 -3.50 10.60
CA GLU A 144 -6.64 -3.33 9.22
C GLU A 144 -7.70 -3.83 8.22
N GLY A 145 -7.82 -3.14 7.10
CA GLY A 145 -8.89 -3.30 6.12
C GLY A 145 -10.10 -2.38 6.36
N THR A 146 -10.21 -1.77 7.55
CA THR A 146 -11.33 -0.85 7.85
C THR A 146 -11.28 0.38 6.93
N VAL A 147 -12.43 0.70 6.34
CA VAL A 147 -12.62 1.89 5.52
C VAL A 147 -13.13 3.02 6.41
N VAL A 148 -12.28 4.01 6.63
CA VAL A 148 -12.56 5.13 7.54
C VAL A 148 -12.66 6.42 6.74
N ASN A 149 -13.72 7.21 6.94
CA ASN A 149 -13.81 8.54 6.35
C ASN A 149 -12.69 9.44 6.88
N THR A 150 -12.15 10.29 6.02
CA THR A 150 -11.05 11.20 6.37
C THR A 150 -11.39 12.11 7.56
N LYS A 151 -10.39 12.75 8.15
CA LYS A 151 -10.49 13.58 9.35
C LYS A 151 -10.84 12.80 10.63
N ASN A 152 -10.61 11.49 10.63
CA ASN A 152 -10.78 10.63 11.79
C ASN A 152 -9.46 9.98 12.20
N VAL A 153 -9.35 9.69 13.50
CA VAL A 153 -8.20 8.98 14.06
C VAL A 153 -8.13 7.55 13.50
N LEU A 154 -6.94 7.13 13.10
CA LEU A 154 -6.67 5.78 12.57
C LEU A 154 -5.92 4.92 13.58
N PHE A 155 -4.96 5.51 14.28
CA PHE A 155 -4.34 4.92 15.45
C PHE A 155 -3.93 5.99 16.45
N THR A 156 -3.75 5.57 17.71
CA THR A 156 -3.13 6.35 18.78
C THR A 156 -1.88 5.65 19.28
N ILE A 157 -0.92 6.42 19.80
CA ILE A 157 0.31 5.94 20.43
C ILE A 157 0.56 6.74 21.69
N GLU A 158 0.99 6.04 22.76
CA GLU A 158 1.43 6.64 24.02
C GLU A 158 2.57 5.83 24.63
N ASN A 159 3.41 6.47 25.44
CA ASN A 159 4.40 5.74 26.24
C ASN A 159 3.75 5.07 27.45
N THR A 160 4.32 3.93 27.88
CA THR A 160 3.88 3.17 29.07
C THR A 160 4.81 3.38 30.27
N ASP A 161 6.00 3.96 30.06
CA ASP A 161 6.95 4.35 31.11
C ASP A 161 7.11 5.87 31.12
N PRO A 162 6.90 6.56 32.28
CA PRO A 162 7.05 8.01 32.37
C PRO A 162 8.42 8.55 31.92
N ASN A 163 9.49 7.79 32.10
CA ASN A 163 10.84 8.17 31.66
C ASN A 163 11.00 8.18 30.12
N CYS A 164 10.02 7.62 29.40
CA CYS A 164 10.02 7.45 27.95
C CYS A 164 8.96 8.33 27.24
N ALA A 165 8.46 9.41 27.86
CA ALA A 165 7.48 10.31 27.24
C ALA A 165 7.94 10.88 25.89
N TRP A 166 9.24 11.12 25.74
CA TRP A 166 9.87 11.59 24.49
C TRP A 166 9.75 10.58 23.35
N LEU A 167 9.66 9.27 23.65
CA LEU A 167 9.68 8.18 22.66
C LEU A 167 8.46 8.19 21.76
N THR A 168 7.29 8.57 22.26
CA THR A 168 6.03 8.63 21.51
C THR A 168 6.19 9.42 20.19
N ASN A 169 6.70 10.64 20.27
CA ASN A 169 6.90 11.47 19.08
C ASN A 169 8.22 11.20 18.35
N PHE A 170 9.17 10.52 18.98
CA PHE A 170 10.38 10.04 18.31
C PHE A 170 10.05 9.02 17.22
N LEU A 171 9.09 8.14 17.47
CA LEU A 171 8.66 7.11 16.53
C LEU A 171 7.75 7.61 15.39
N GLU A 172 7.40 8.91 15.41
CA GLU A 172 6.55 9.50 14.35
C GLU A 172 7.11 9.24 12.95
N THR A 173 8.42 9.41 12.75
CA THR A 173 9.05 9.33 11.42
C THR A 173 8.82 7.96 10.78
N ILE A 174 9.00 6.86 11.53
CA ILE A 174 8.81 5.52 11.00
C ILE A 174 7.33 5.14 10.91
N LEU A 175 6.53 5.46 11.94
CA LEU A 175 5.12 5.10 11.97
C LEU A 175 4.29 5.89 10.98
N LEU A 176 4.66 7.14 10.69
CA LEU A 176 3.95 7.95 9.70
C LEU A 176 4.04 7.35 8.29
N GLN A 177 5.10 6.57 7.98
CA GLN A 177 5.26 5.95 6.66
C GLN A 177 4.11 5.00 6.28
N VAL A 178 3.28 4.60 7.23
CA VAL A 178 2.04 3.84 6.95
C VAL A 178 1.09 4.58 5.99
N TRP A 179 1.26 5.90 5.80
CA TRP A 179 0.53 6.67 4.80
C TRP A 179 0.62 6.05 3.40
N TYR A 180 1.76 5.43 3.08
CA TYR A 180 2.02 4.89 1.74
C TYR A 180 1.13 3.67 1.42
N PRO A 181 1.17 2.56 2.16
CA PRO A 181 0.28 1.43 1.90
C PRO A 181 -1.21 1.80 2.08
N ILE A 182 -1.57 2.70 3.00
CA ILE A 182 -2.94 3.20 3.13
C ILE A 182 -3.39 3.90 1.83
N THR A 183 -2.55 4.77 1.26
CA THR A 183 -2.89 5.52 0.04
C THR A 183 -3.04 4.59 -1.16
N VAL A 184 -2.15 3.60 -1.32
CA VAL A 184 -2.23 2.62 -2.42
C VAL A 184 -3.48 1.74 -2.28
N ALA A 185 -3.78 1.22 -1.09
CA ALA A 185 -4.98 0.43 -0.84
C ALA A 185 -6.25 1.25 -1.12
N THR A 186 -6.25 2.53 -0.74
CA THR A 186 -7.36 3.45 -1.00
C THR A 186 -7.55 3.68 -2.50
N LEU A 187 -6.48 4.03 -3.23
CA LEU A 187 -6.53 4.21 -4.69
C LEU A 187 -7.07 2.95 -5.39
N SER A 188 -6.54 1.78 -5.03
CA SER A 188 -7.01 0.51 -5.59
C SER A 188 -8.50 0.28 -5.34
N ARG A 189 -8.98 0.61 -4.14
CA ARG A 189 -10.40 0.49 -3.79
C ARG A 189 -11.28 1.45 -4.60
N GLU A 190 -10.85 2.68 -4.79
CA GLU A 190 -11.58 3.65 -5.61
C GLU A 190 -11.66 3.23 -7.08
N VAL A 191 -10.58 2.67 -7.64
CA VAL A 191 -10.62 2.06 -8.98
C VAL A 191 -11.61 0.89 -9.02
N LYS A 192 -11.63 0.04 -7.98
CA LYS A 192 -12.56 -1.10 -7.93
C LYS A 192 -14.03 -0.69 -7.98
N LYS A 193 -14.40 0.43 -7.34
CA LYS A 193 -15.74 1.01 -7.43
C LYS A 193 -16.13 1.32 -8.88
N ILE A 194 -15.22 1.95 -9.64
CA ILE A 194 -15.44 2.25 -11.05
C ILE A 194 -15.63 0.96 -11.85
N VAL A 195 -14.75 -0.02 -11.67
CA VAL A 195 -14.82 -1.32 -12.36
C VAL A 195 -16.16 -2.00 -12.10
N ILE A 196 -16.57 -2.16 -10.84
CA ILE A 196 -17.84 -2.81 -10.46
C ILE A 196 -19.02 -2.07 -11.11
N LYS A 197 -19.07 -0.73 -11.07
CA LYS A 197 -20.13 0.07 -11.69
C LYS A 197 -20.32 -0.28 -13.16
N TYR A 198 -19.21 -0.35 -13.92
CA TYR A 198 -19.31 -0.65 -15.36
C TYR A 198 -19.58 -2.13 -15.63
N PHE A 199 -19.08 -3.07 -14.84
CA PHE A 199 -19.45 -4.47 -14.94
C PHE A 199 -20.95 -4.67 -14.71
N GLN A 200 -21.50 -4.11 -13.64
CA GLN A 200 -22.95 -4.16 -13.37
C GLN A 200 -23.78 -3.55 -14.51
N LYS A 201 -23.29 -2.47 -15.11
CA LYS A 201 -23.99 -1.79 -16.20
C LYS A 201 -23.97 -2.56 -17.52
N THR A 202 -22.85 -3.21 -17.86
CA THR A 202 -22.56 -3.66 -19.23
C THR A 202 -22.49 -5.16 -19.43
N THR A 203 -22.50 -5.97 -18.35
CA THR A 203 -22.43 -7.44 -18.42
C THR A 203 -23.73 -8.09 -17.96
N ASP A 204 -23.96 -9.35 -18.36
CA ASP A 204 -25.10 -10.16 -17.92
C ASP A 204 -24.79 -10.96 -16.65
N TYR A 205 -23.60 -10.81 -16.07
CA TYR A 205 -23.18 -11.56 -14.91
C TYR A 205 -23.98 -11.18 -13.66
N ASP A 206 -24.22 -12.16 -12.79
CA ASP A 206 -24.75 -11.92 -11.45
C ASP A 206 -23.70 -11.29 -10.53
N ALA A 207 -24.11 -10.84 -9.36
CA ALA A 207 -23.25 -10.14 -8.42
C ALA A 207 -22.04 -10.99 -7.98
N ALA A 208 -22.23 -12.29 -7.74
CA ALA A 208 -21.15 -13.18 -7.29
C ALA A 208 -20.08 -13.38 -8.40
N THR A 209 -20.52 -13.53 -9.65
CA THR A 209 -19.64 -13.61 -10.82
C THR A 209 -18.89 -12.29 -11.03
N ILE A 210 -19.57 -11.15 -10.89
CA ILE A 210 -18.91 -9.83 -10.96
C ILE A 210 -17.85 -9.73 -9.88
N ASP A 211 -18.16 -10.03 -8.62
CA ASP A 211 -17.20 -9.96 -7.51
C ASP A 211 -15.98 -10.84 -7.72
N PHE A 212 -16.14 -11.99 -8.35
CA PHE A 212 -15.03 -12.85 -8.72
C PHE A 212 -14.19 -12.27 -9.87
N LEU A 213 -14.82 -11.85 -10.97
CA LEU A 213 -14.11 -11.41 -12.17
C LEU A 213 -13.38 -10.07 -11.99
N VAL A 214 -13.99 -9.12 -11.28
CA VAL A 214 -13.40 -7.79 -11.09
C VAL A 214 -12.08 -7.81 -10.32
N GLN A 215 -11.79 -8.87 -9.58
CA GLN A 215 -10.52 -9.03 -8.89
C GLN A 215 -9.30 -9.11 -9.83
N PHE A 216 -9.52 -9.45 -11.10
CA PHE A 216 -8.47 -9.61 -12.11
C PHE A 216 -8.43 -8.45 -13.13
N VAL A 217 -9.28 -7.44 -12.96
CA VAL A 217 -9.44 -6.37 -13.95
C VAL A 217 -8.33 -5.32 -13.85
N LEU A 218 -7.79 -5.05 -12.66
CA LEU A 218 -6.65 -4.16 -12.50
C LEU A 218 -5.43 -4.94 -12.02
N ASN A 219 -4.35 -4.88 -12.81
CA ASN A 219 -3.09 -5.57 -12.55
C ASN A 219 -2.01 -4.56 -12.14
N ASP A 220 -1.26 -4.88 -11.10
CA ASP A 220 -0.11 -4.09 -10.67
C ASP A 220 1.12 -4.36 -11.55
N PHE A 221 1.52 -3.37 -12.35
CA PHE A 221 2.74 -3.35 -13.16
C PHE A 221 3.78 -2.35 -12.62
N GLY A 222 3.63 -1.95 -11.35
CA GLY A 222 4.34 -0.81 -10.79
C GLY A 222 5.72 -1.08 -10.21
N PHE A 223 6.16 -2.34 -10.05
CA PHE A 223 7.41 -2.65 -9.34
C PHE A 223 8.60 -1.85 -9.87
N ARG A 224 8.82 -1.86 -11.19
CA ARG A 224 9.96 -1.12 -11.80
C ARG A 224 9.83 0.40 -11.71
N GLY A 225 8.66 0.93 -11.37
CA GLY A 225 8.34 2.36 -11.30
C GLY A 225 8.43 2.98 -9.91
N VAL A 226 8.74 2.21 -8.85
CA VAL A 226 8.87 2.72 -7.48
C VAL A 226 10.32 2.98 -7.08
N SER A 227 10.49 3.74 -5.99
CA SER A 227 11.80 4.20 -5.51
C SER A 227 12.64 3.13 -4.81
N SER A 228 12.02 2.04 -4.34
CA SER A 228 12.71 0.97 -3.62
C SER A 228 11.97 -0.37 -3.69
N VAL A 229 12.69 -1.47 -3.43
CA VAL A 229 12.08 -2.81 -3.28
C VAL A 229 11.07 -2.83 -2.13
N GLN A 230 11.34 -2.10 -1.04
CA GLN A 230 10.41 -1.98 0.09
C GLN A 230 9.12 -1.28 -0.33
N SER A 231 9.19 -0.22 -1.14
CA SER A 231 7.99 0.42 -1.71
C SER A 231 7.20 -0.53 -2.60
N ALA A 232 7.88 -1.30 -3.48
CA ALA A 232 7.21 -2.31 -4.31
C ALA A 232 6.50 -3.35 -3.45
N ARG A 233 7.18 -3.86 -2.42
CA ARG A 233 6.65 -4.87 -1.50
C ARG A 233 5.41 -4.37 -0.75
N ASN A 234 5.50 -3.22 -0.11
CA ASN A 234 4.43 -2.65 0.72
C ASN A 234 3.27 -2.12 -0.13
N GLY A 235 3.57 -1.42 -1.23
CA GLY A 235 2.54 -0.92 -2.17
C GLY A 235 1.85 -2.04 -2.94
N GLY A 236 2.61 -3.02 -3.43
CA GLY A 236 2.05 -4.18 -4.11
C GLY A 236 1.11 -4.98 -3.21
N SER A 237 1.48 -5.22 -1.94
CA SER A 237 0.59 -5.88 -0.97
C SER A 237 -0.68 -5.06 -0.68
N ALA A 238 -0.56 -3.74 -0.64
CA ALA A 238 -1.69 -2.83 -0.46
C ALA A 238 -2.67 -2.87 -1.65
N HIS A 239 -2.16 -3.00 -2.88
CA HIS A 239 -3.01 -3.22 -4.05
C HIS A 239 -3.78 -4.54 -3.94
N LEU A 240 -3.12 -5.61 -3.49
CA LEU A 240 -3.73 -6.93 -3.33
C LEU A 240 -4.83 -6.99 -2.26
N VAL A 241 -5.00 -5.97 -1.43
CA VAL A 241 -6.17 -5.83 -0.54
C VAL A 241 -7.47 -5.81 -1.36
N ASN A 242 -7.47 -5.19 -2.53
CA ASN A 242 -8.68 -5.02 -3.35
C ASN A 242 -8.71 -5.88 -4.62
N PHE A 243 -7.56 -6.16 -5.22
CA PHE A 243 -7.44 -6.93 -6.46
C PHE A 243 -6.59 -8.18 -6.24
N THR A 244 -6.52 -9.03 -7.27
CA THR A 244 -5.68 -10.22 -7.27
C THR A 244 -4.61 -10.16 -8.36
N GLY A 245 -4.85 -9.40 -9.44
CA GLY A 245 -3.92 -9.25 -10.55
C GLY A 245 -2.66 -8.47 -10.15
N SER A 246 -1.47 -9.07 -10.31
CA SER A 246 -0.20 -8.41 -9.96
C SER A 246 1.01 -9.12 -10.55
N ASP A 247 1.91 -8.33 -11.16
CA ASP A 247 3.25 -8.76 -11.55
C ASP A 247 4.31 -8.41 -10.48
N THR A 248 3.92 -7.72 -9.40
CA THR A 248 4.79 -7.36 -8.28
C THR A 248 4.93 -8.55 -7.31
N THR A 249 5.71 -9.54 -7.70
CA THR A 249 5.83 -10.82 -6.97
C THR A 249 6.32 -10.68 -5.53
N ILE A 250 7.15 -9.68 -5.23
CA ILE A 250 7.67 -9.42 -3.88
C ILE A 250 6.55 -9.08 -2.87
N ALA A 251 5.39 -8.62 -3.33
CA ALA A 251 4.22 -8.35 -2.48
C ALA A 251 3.74 -9.60 -1.73
N ASN A 252 3.91 -10.78 -2.34
CA ASN A 252 3.51 -12.06 -1.73
C ASN A 252 4.32 -12.41 -0.47
N VAL A 253 5.53 -11.86 -0.32
CA VAL A 253 6.35 -12.04 0.88
C VAL A 253 5.67 -11.37 2.08
N VAL A 254 5.17 -10.13 1.92
CA VAL A 254 4.41 -9.44 2.98
C VAL A 254 3.17 -10.25 3.38
N ILE A 255 2.43 -10.73 2.40
CA ILE A 255 1.19 -11.49 2.66
C ILE A 255 1.48 -12.77 3.44
N ASN A 256 2.56 -13.48 3.10
CA ASN A 256 2.95 -14.70 3.78
C ASN A 256 3.54 -14.43 5.17
N ASP A 257 4.55 -13.57 5.25
CA ASP A 257 5.40 -13.44 6.43
C ASP A 257 4.79 -12.51 7.50
N ILE A 258 4.08 -11.47 7.05
CA ILE A 258 3.48 -10.47 7.94
C ILE A 258 2.04 -10.84 8.29
N TYR A 259 1.23 -11.25 7.29
CA TYR A 259 -0.19 -11.51 7.48
C TYR A 259 -0.54 -13.01 7.55
N ASN A 260 0.47 -13.88 7.62
CA ASN A 260 0.33 -15.34 7.79
C ASN A 260 -0.74 -15.95 6.87
N SER A 261 -0.72 -15.57 5.59
CA SER A 261 -1.71 -15.99 4.61
C SER A 261 -1.08 -16.71 3.43
N LYS A 262 -1.84 -17.67 2.87
CA LYS A 262 -1.48 -18.37 1.63
C LYS A 262 -2.01 -17.68 0.37
N PHE A 263 -2.71 -16.56 0.50
CA PHE A 263 -3.16 -15.76 -0.64
C PHE A 263 -1.97 -15.36 -1.51
N ARG A 264 -2.19 -15.34 -2.81
CA ARG A 264 -1.16 -14.92 -3.79
C ARG A 264 -1.78 -14.01 -4.84
N GLY A 265 -1.02 -12.97 -5.20
CA GLY A 265 -1.29 -12.23 -6.42
C GLY A 265 -1.16 -13.12 -7.64
N ALA A 266 -2.04 -12.92 -8.62
CA ALA A 266 -2.09 -13.68 -9.85
C ALA A 266 -1.43 -12.89 -10.99
N GLY A 267 -0.47 -13.52 -11.67
CA GLY A 267 0.11 -13.06 -12.93
C GLY A 267 -0.18 -14.07 -14.04
N VAL A 268 0.01 -13.64 -15.27
CA VAL A 268 -0.13 -14.51 -16.47
C VAL A 268 1.15 -14.44 -17.29
N PRO A 269 1.50 -15.49 -18.05
CA PRO A 269 2.56 -15.41 -19.05
C PRO A 269 2.30 -14.24 -19.99
N ALA A 270 3.32 -13.40 -20.18
CA ALA A 270 3.20 -12.21 -21.01
C ALA A 270 4.51 -11.93 -21.77
N THR A 271 4.41 -11.35 -22.95
CA THR A 271 5.58 -10.90 -23.72
C THR A 271 5.91 -9.43 -23.39
N GLU A 272 7.13 -9.04 -23.73
CA GLU A 272 7.58 -7.65 -23.74
C GLU A 272 8.14 -7.27 -25.11
N HIS A 273 8.34 -5.99 -25.37
CA HIS A 273 8.82 -5.47 -26.66
C HIS A 273 10.16 -6.09 -27.09
N SER A 274 11.10 -6.28 -26.17
CA SER A 274 12.40 -6.89 -26.45
C SER A 274 12.28 -8.30 -27.04
N ILE A 275 11.25 -9.07 -26.62
CA ILE A 275 10.96 -10.39 -27.17
C ILE A 275 10.32 -10.27 -28.56
N MET A 276 9.34 -9.40 -28.71
CA MET A 276 8.58 -9.28 -29.97
C MET A 276 9.44 -8.74 -31.10
N THR A 277 10.40 -7.85 -30.80
CA THR A 277 11.27 -7.20 -31.78
C THR A 277 12.54 -7.99 -32.15
N ILE A 278 12.79 -9.13 -31.50
CA ILE A 278 14.05 -9.89 -31.64
C ILE A 278 14.36 -10.36 -33.08
N LYS A 279 13.32 -10.56 -33.89
CA LYS A 279 13.41 -10.93 -35.30
C LYS A 279 13.15 -9.77 -36.26
N GLY A 280 13.07 -8.52 -35.77
CA GLY A 280 12.67 -7.38 -36.57
C GLY A 280 11.18 -7.38 -36.93
N GLU A 281 10.77 -6.44 -37.73
CA GLU A 281 9.37 -6.21 -38.11
C GLU A 281 8.78 -7.38 -38.91
N GLU A 282 9.56 -7.93 -39.86
CA GLU A 282 9.13 -9.07 -40.69
C GLU A 282 8.92 -10.34 -39.86
N GLY A 283 9.66 -10.50 -38.76
CA GLY A 283 9.59 -11.66 -37.87
C GLY A 283 8.59 -11.53 -36.73
N GLU A 284 7.89 -10.40 -36.59
CA GLU A 284 6.93 -10.18 -35.49
C GLU A 284 5.85 -11.25 -35.44
N ILE A 285 5.28 -11.61 -36.60
CA ILE A 285 4.25 -12.64 -36.69
C ILE A 285 4.74 -14.02 -36.21
N ASP A 286 6.02 -14.36 -36.46
CA ASP A 286 6.59 -15.59 -35.96
C ASP A 286 6.67 -15.61 -34.43
N MET A 287 7.01 -14.48 -33.82
CA MET A 287 7.04 -14.36 -32.36
C MET A 287 5.63 -14.44 -31.76
N MET A 288 4.64 -13.86 -32.42
CA MET A 288 3.21 -13.96 -32.05
C MET A 288 2.73 -15.43 -32.14
N ARG A 289 3.03 -16.12 -33.23
CA ARG A 289 2.72 -17.55 -33.40
C ARG A 289 3.40 -18.40 -32.35
N ARG A 290 4.67 -18.12 -32.07
CA ARG A 290 5.44 -18.82 -31.02
C ARG A 290 4.81 -18.64 -29.65
N THR A 291 4.33 -17.44 -29.30
CA THR A 291 3.65 -17.15 -28.04
C THR A 291 2.42 -18.05 -27.86
N LEU A 292 1.57 -18.17 -28.88
CA LEU A 292 0.39 -19.04 -28.83
C LEU A 292 0.75 -20.53 -28.73
N LEU A 293 1.79 -20.98 -29.44
CA LEU A 293 2.22 -22.39 -29.43
C LEU A 293 2.88 -22.79 -28.12
N GLN A 294 3.57 -21.87 -27.43
CA GLN A 294 4.17 -22.14 -26.12
C GLN A 294 3.11 -22.22 -25.01
N PHE A 295 2.01 -21.49 -25.14
CA PHE A 295 0.91 -21.47 -24.20
C PHE A 295 -0.43 -21.75 -24.92
N PRO A 296 -0.65 -23.01 -25.36
CA PRO A 296 -1.84 -23.36 -26.15
C PRO A 296 -3.14 -23.32 -25.32
N THR A 297 -3.02 -23.40 -24.01
CA THR A 297 -4.12 -23.24 -23.03
C THR A 297 -3.73 -22.23 -21.97
N GLY A 298 -4.67 -21.84 -21.12
CA GLY A 298 -4.44 -20.81 -20.12
C GLY A 298 -4.50 -19.39 -20.72
N ILE A 299 -4.33 -18.38 -19.88
CA ILE A 299 -4.25 -16.99 -20.34
C ILE A 299 -2.81 -16.68 -20.77
N VAL A 300 -2.64 -16.01 -21.91
CA VAL A 300 -1.36 -15.46 -22.35
C VAL A 300 -1.56 -14.06 -22.90
N ALA A 301 -0.77 -13.09 -22.42
CA ALA A 301 -0.80 -11.73 -22.91
C ALA A 301 0.35 -11.48 -23.90
N CYS A 302 0.04 -10.80 -25.01
CA CYS A 302 1.03 -10.47 -26.03
C CYS A 302 1.03 -8.97 -26.32
N VAL A 303 2.15 -8.28 -26.07
CA VAL A 303 2.35 -6.92 -26.50
C VAL A 303 2.38 -6.91 -28.04
N SER A 304 1.55 -6.05 -28.65
CA SER A 304 1.20 -6.18 -30.05
C SER A 304 1.40 -4.89 -30.86
N ASP A 305 2.03 -3.88 -30.26
CA ASP A 305 2.29 -2.57 -30.85
C ASP A 305 3.77 -2.28 -31.08
N SER A 306 4.59 -3.33 -31.14
CA SER A 306 6.02 -3.17 -31.38
C SER A 306 6.34 -2.40 -32.66
N PHE A 307 5.48 -2.52 -33.67
CA PHE A 307 5.58 -1.81 -34.94
C PHE A 307 4.24 -1.15 -35.30
N ASP A 308 3.17 -1.91 -35.45
CA ASP A 308 1.85 -1.41 -35.83
C ASP A 308 0.74 -2.30 -35.22
N ILE A 309 0.09 -1.80 -34.15
CA ILE A 309 -0.99 -2.49 -33.46
C ILE A 309 -2.19 -2.80 -34.38
N PHE A 310 -2.48 -1.93 -35.32
CA PHE A 310 -3.65 -2.10 -36.21
C PHE A 310 -3.38 -3.17 -37.25
N ARG A 311 -2.16 -3.23 -37.79
CA ARG A 311 -1.69 -4.34 -38.63
C ARG A 311 -1.67 -5.64 -37.83
N ALA A 312 -1.13 -5.62 -36.62
CA ALA A 312 -1.09 -6.79 -35.76
C ALA A 312 -2.50 -7.36 -35.51
N CYS A 313 -3.47 -6.50 -35.19
CA CYS A 313 -4.85 -6.91 -34.95
C CYS A 313 -5.58 -7.37 -36.24
N SER A 314 -5.32 -6.74 -37.41
CA SER A 314 -6.06 -7.02 -38.63
C SER A 314 -5.48 -8.16 -39.48
N GLN A 315 -4.15 -8.22 -39.60
CA GLN A 315 -3.45 -9.17 -40.47
C GLN A 315 -2.88 -10.38 -39.73
N TYR A 316 -2.34 -10.17 -38.53
CA TYR A 316 -1.71 -11.28 -37.78
C TYR A 316 -2.74 -11.97 -36.89
N TRP A 317 -3.27 -11.31 -35.85
CA TRP A 317 -4.25 -11.93 -34.97
C TRP A 317 -5.56 -12.26 -35.69
N GLY A 318 -6.12 -11.33 -36.43
CA GLY A 318 -7.39 -11.46 -37.15
C GLY A 318 -7.27 -12.07 -38.56
N GLY A 319 -6.05 -12.38 -39.00
CA GLY A 319 -5.73 -13.00 -40.28
C GLY A 319 -5.05 -14.36 -40.09
N GLU A 320 -3.71 -14.40 -40.27
CA GLU A 320 -2.94 -15.65 -40.30
C GLU A 320 -3.01 -16.49 -39.02
N LEU A 321 -3.18 -15.89 -37.85
CA LEU A 321 -3.23 -16.58 -36.54
C LEU A 321 -4.65 -16.76 -36.00
N ARG A 322 -5.67 -16.31 -36.75
CA ARG A 322 -7.06 -16.33 -36.32
C ARG A 322 -7.54 -17.73 -35.92
N ASP A 323 -7.32 -18.71 -36.78
CA ASP A 323 -7.79 -20.07 -36.52
C ASP A 323 -7.05 -20.71 -35.34
N LEU A 324 -5.77 -20.38 -35.16
CA LEU A 324 -4.99 -20.83 -33.99
C LEU A 324 -5.55 -20.23 -32.70
N ILE A 325 -6.02 -18.98 -32.71
CA ILE A 325 -6.67 -18.35 -31.53
C ILE A 325 -8.02 -19.02 -31.27
N LEU A 326 -8.86 -19.18 -32.30
CA LEU A 326 -10.19 -19.78 -32.14
C LEU A 326 -10.16 -21.28 -31.80
N SER A 327 -9.05 -21.97 -32.06
CA SER A 327 -8.85 -23.36 -31.63
C SER A 327 -8.54 -23.52 -30.13
N ARG A 328 -8.27 -22.42 -29.41
CA ARG A 328 -8.10 -22.45 -27.95
C ARG A 328 -9.43 -22.83 -27.28
N PRO A 329 -9.38 -23.48 -26.10
CA PRO A 329 -10.61 -23.79 -25.35
C PRO A 329 -11.47 -22.54 -25.16
N ALA A 330 -12.79 -22.70 -25.31
CA ALA A 330 -13.74 -21.60 -25.17
C ALA A 330 -14.12 -21.32 -23.71
N GLU A 331 -13.65 -22.14 -22.76
CA GLU A 331 -13.87 -21.95 -21.34
C GLU A 331 -13.08 -20.73 -20.83
N PRO A 332 -13.61 -20.02 -19.83
CA PRO A 332 -12.89 -18.92 -19.17
C PRO A 332 -11.48 -19.36 -18.71
N GLY A 333 -10.52 -18.43 -18.82
CA GLY A 333 -9.13 -18.71 -18.43
C GLY A 333 -8.24 -19.25 -19.56
N ASN A 334 -8.70 -19.21 -20.83
CA ASN A 334 -7.92 -19.69 -21.99
C ASN A 334 -7.70 -18.61 -23.06
N GLN A 335 -7.66 -17.33 -22.68
CA GLN A 335 -7.62 -16.21 -23.62
C GLN A 335 -6.21 -15.88 -24.10
N LEU A 336 -6.11 -15.50 -25.38
CA LEU A 336 -5.11 -14.54 -25.83
C LEU A 336 -5.55 -13.14 -25.36
N VAL A 337 -4.65 -12.41 -24.71
CA VAL A 337 -4.89 -11.03 -24.32
C VAL A 337 -4.00 -10.12 -25.16
N VAL A 338 -4.61 -9.37 -26.06
CA VAL A 338 -3.94 -8.41 -26.95
C VAL A 338 -3.60 -7.17 -26.15
N ARG A 339 -2.33 -6.74 -26.19
CA ARG A 339 -1.84 -5.59 -25.44
C ARG A 339 -1.34 -4.48 -26.35
N PRO A 340 -2.12 -3.40 -26.58
CA PRO A 340 -1.59 -2.11 -27.00
C PRO A 340 -0.86 -1.45 -25.82
N ASP A 341 0.28 -0.80 -26.06
CA ASP A 341 1.14 -0.21 -25.02
C ASP A 341 1.62 1.21 -25.39
N SER A 342 1.06 1.81 -26.44
CA SER A 342 1.42 3.13 -26.96
C SER A 342 0.23 3.91 -27.49
N GLY A 343 0.41 5.24 -27.65
CA GLY A 343 -0.62 6.16 -28.17
C GLY A 343 -1.64 6.60 -27.11
N ASP A 344 -2.68 7.35 -27.54
CA ASP A 344 -3.80 7.70 -26.66
C ASP A 344 -4.63 6.44 -26.35
N PRO A 345 -4.75 6.03 -25.09
CA PRO A 345 -5.39 4.76 -24.74
C PRO A 345 -6.83 4.63 -25.25
N ALA A 346 -7.64 5.68 -25.16
CA ALA A 346 -9.04 5.60 -25.56
C ALA A 346 -9.19 5.52 -27.10
N MET A 347 -8.40 6.31 -27.83
CA MET A 347 -8.42 6.30 -29.29
C MET A 347 -7.87 4.99 -29.87
N THR A 348 -6.77 4.50 -29.31
CA THR A 348 -6.17 3.20 -29.71
C THR A 348 -7.15 2.05 -29.46
N LEU A 349 -7.73 1.97 -28.25
CA LEU A 349 -8.69 0.92 -27.91
C LEU A 349 -9.94 0.94 -28.77
N LYS A 350 -10.46 2.13 -29.10
CA LYS A 350 -11.61 2.27 -30.00
C LYS A 350 -11.36 1.58 -31.35
N GLU A 351 -10.21 1.82 -31.96
CA GLU A 351 -9.88 1.24 -33.26
C GLU A 351 -9.52 -0.25 -33.15
N VAL A 352 -8.80 -0.64 -32.09
CA VAL A 352 -8.49 -2.06 -31.81
C VAL A 352 -9.78 -2.87 -31.66
N PHE A 353 -10.76 -2.42 -30.88
CA PHE A 353 -12.03 -3.13 -30.73
C PHE A 353 -12.81 -3.22 -32.04
N LYS A 354 -12.83 -2.15 -32.83
CA LYS A 354 -13.48 -2.15 -34.15
C LYS A 354 -12.87 -3.24 -35.04
N ILE A 355 -11.54 -3.33 -35.12
CA ILE A 355 -10.83 -4.34 -35.91
C ILE A 355 -11.11 -5.75 -35.37
N LEU A 356 -11.01 -5.95 -34.06
CA LEU A 356 -11.24 -7.26 -33.46
C LEU A 356 -12.67 -7.75 -33.66
N PHE A 357 -13.67 -6.89 -33.57
CA PHE A 357 -15.07 -7.26 -33.87
C PHE A 357 -15.27 -7.59 -35.35
N ASP A 358 -14.62 -6.86 -36.25
CA ASP A 358 -14.65 -7.19 -37.68
C ASP A 358 -14.05 -8.58 -37.97
N LYS A 359 -12.91 -8.89 -37.37
CA LYS A 359 -12.14 -10.12 -37.62
C LYS A 359 -12.66 -11.35 -36.91
N PHE A 360 -13.09 -11.20 -35.65
CA PHE A 360 -13.50 -12.34 -34.81
C PHE A 360 -15.01 -12.46 -34.63
N GLY A 361 -15.77 -11.42 -35.02
CA GLY A 361 -17.17 -11.33 -34.67
C GLY A 361 -17.40 -10.98 -33.21
N TYR A 362 -18.65 -10.93 -32.80
CA TYR A 362 -19.08 -10.67 -31.44
C TYR A 362 -20.48 -11.25 -31.17
N THR A 363 -20.80 -11.45 -29.91
CA THR A 363 -22.15 -11.66 -29.45
C THR A 363 -22.68 -10.37 -28.83
N THR A 364 -24.00 -10.16 -28.84
CA THR A 364 -24.62 -9.04 -28.12
C THR A 364 -25.33 -9.61 -26.91
N ASN A 365 -24.97 -9.13 -25.72
CA ASN A 365 -25.57 -9.56 -24.47
C ASN A 365 -26.99 -8.97 -24.28
N SER A 366 -27.71 -9.39 -23.21
CA SER A 366 -29.11 -8.97 -22.97
C SER A 366 -29.26 -7.46 -22.75
N LYS A 367 -28.17 -6.78 -22.35
CA LYS A 367 -28.13 -5.33 -22.13
C LYS A 367 -27.71 -4.55 -23.37
N GLY A 368 -27.50 -5.22 -24.52
CA GLY A 368 -27.15 -4.61 -25.80
C GLY A 368 -25.66 -4.28 -25.98
N TYR A 369 -24.76 -4.87 -25.20
CA TYR A 369 -23.32 -4.66 -25.31
C TYR A 369 -22.65 -5.81 -26.06
N LYS A 370 -21.63 -5.46 -26.85
CA LYS A 370 -20.83 -6.39 -27.65
C LYS A 370 -19.80 -7.10 -26.79
N VAL A 371 -19.69 -8.42 -26.97
CA VAL A 371 -18.72 -9.28 -26.28
C VAL A 371 -17.92 -10.05 -27.32
N LEU A 372 -16.59 -9.98 -27.24
CA LEU A 372 -15.66 -10.75 -28.07
C LEU A 372 -15.81 -12.27 -27.77
N PRO A 373 -15.43 -13.14 -28.72
CA PRO A 373 -15.32 -14.57 -28.44
C PRO A 373 -14.50 -14.85 -27.20
N PRO A 374 -14.78 -15.92 -26.44
CA PRO A 374 -14.13 -16.18 -25.15
C PRO A 374 -12.61 -16.35 -25.25
N GLN A 375 -12.06 -16.68 -26.43
CA GLN A 375 -10.65 -16.90 -26.64
C GLN A 375 -9.79 -15.63 -26.76
N ILE A 376 -10.40 -14.43 -26.81
CA ILE A 376 -9.66 -13.17 -27.02
C ILE A 376 -10.16 -12.06 -26.12
N ARG A 377 -9.25 -11.35 -25.49
CA ARG A 377 -9.49 -10.16 -24.65
C ARG A 377 -8.41 -9.11 -24.91
N VAL A 378 -8.57 -7.93 -24.33
CA VAL A 378 -7.63 -6.81 -24.47
C VAL A 378 -7.17 -6.35 -23.09
N ILE A 379 -5.90 -5.96 -22.97
CA ILE A 379 -5.36 -5.29 -21.78
C ILE A 379 -4.75 -3.95 -22.18
N GLN A 380 -5.11 -2.87 -21.50
CA GLN A 380 -4.43 -1.59 -21.62
C GLN A 380 -3.40 -1.45 -20.52
N GLY A 381 -2.10 -1.32 -20.88
CA GLY A 381 -0.99 -1.26 -19.92
C GLY A 381 -0.35 0.13 -19.79
N ASP A 382 -0.34 0.94 -20.85
CA ASP A 382 0.24 2.29 -20.83
C ASP A 382 -0.81 3.38 -20.64
N GLY A 383 -0.40 4.50 -20.03
CA GLY A 383 -1.25 5.66 -19.76
C GLY A 383 -2.39 5.43 -18.76
N VAL A 384 -2.35 4.31 -18.01
CA VAL A 384 -3.43 3.91 -17.11
C VAL A 384 -3.31 4.60 -15.75
N ASN A 385 -4.39 5.28 -15.36
CA ASN A 385 -4.64 5.85 -14.04
C ASN A 385 -6.16 5.86 -13.78
N ILE A 386 -6.58 6.24 -12.58
CA ILE A 386 -8.01 6.22 -12.20
C ILE A 386 -8.90 7.03 -13.17
N ASN A 387 -8.42 8.18 -13.65
CA ASN A 387 -9.18 9.05 -14.58
C ASN A 387 -9.25 8.43 -15.97
N SER A 388 -8.14 7.87 -16.49
CA SER A 388 -8.13 7.22 -17.81
C SER A 388 -8.99 5.95 -17.81
N ILE A 389 -9.02 5.17 -16.74
CA ILE A 389 -9.94 4.02 -16.57
C ILE A 389 -11.39 4.46 -16.70
N ALA A 390 -11.79 5.52 -15.99
CA ALA A 390 -13.15 6.06 -16.06
C ALA A 390 -13.50 6.54 -17.48
N LYS A 391 -12.59 7.26 -18.14
CA LYS A 391 -12.78 7.74 -19.54
C LYS A 391 -12.89 6.58 -20.53
N ILE A 392 -12.04 5.56 -20.39
CA ILE A 392 -12.07 4.39 -21.28
C ILE A 392 -13.41 3.65 -21.11
N TYR A 393 -13.85 3.39 -19.88
CA TYR A 393 -15.13 2.74 -19.66
C TYR A 393 -16.32 3.57 -20.16
N ALA A 394 -16.29 4.89 -20.00
CA ALA A 394 -17.31 5.77 -20.56
C ALA A 394 -17.36 5.69 -22.10
N MET A 395 -16.21 5.65 -22.76
CA MET A 395 -16.11 5.44 -24.22
C MET A 395 -16.66 4.06 -24.62
N LEU A 396 -16.31 2.98 -23.91
CA LEU A 396 -16.83 1.64 -24.19
C LEU A 396 -18.37 1.58 -24.04
N ASP A 397 -18.93 2.24 -23.03
CA ASP A 397 -20.38 2.33 -22.82
C ASP A 397 -21.10 3.02 -24.00
N VAL A 398 -20.56 4.13 -24.48
CA VAL A 398 -21.09 4.84 -25.67
C VAL A 398 -21.03 3.95 -26.91
N LEU A 399 -19.97 3.19 -27.09
CA LEU A 399 -19.77 2.28 -28.23
C LEU A 399 -20.51 0.93 -28.07
N LYS A 400 -21.22 0.74 -26.97
CA LYS A 400 -21.88 -0.51 -26.62
C LYS A 400 -20.92 -1.71 -26.61
N ILE A 401 -19.78 -1.54 -25.96
CA ILE A 401 -18.76 -2.58 -25.75
C ILE A 401 -18.79 -2.99 -24.27
N SER A 402 -18.95 -4.28 -23.98
CA SER A 402 -19.00 -4.81 -22.61
C SER A 402 -17.66 -4.62 -21.90
N ALA A 403 -17.70 -4.24 -20.62
CA ALA A 403 -16.53 -4.05 -19.77
C ALA A 403 -15.67 -5.31 -19.65
N GLU A 404 -16.27 -6.51 -19.76
CA GLU A 404 -15.57 -7.79 -19.69
C GLU A 404 -14.55 -8.04 -20.81
N ASN A 405 -14.57 -7.24 -21.87
CA ASN A 405 -13.60 -7.36 -22.96
C ASN A 405 -12.22 -6.77 -22.62
N LEU A 406 -12.12 -5.96 -21.55
CA LEU A 406 -10.96 -5.17 -21.23
C LEU A 406 -10.53 -5.33 -19.78
N VAL A 407 -9.22 -5.54 -19.59
CA VAL A 407 -8.54 -5.43 -18.30
C VAL A 407 -7.48 -4.33 -18.37
N PHE A 408 -6.94 -3.92 -17.22
CA PHE A 408 -5.96 -2.85 -17.11
C PHE A 408 -4.69 -3.32 -16.41
N GLY A 409 -3.55 -2.79 -16.85
CA GLY A 409 -2.30 -2.80 -16.09
C GLY A 409 -1.94 -1.38 -15.70
N MET A 410 -1.71 -1.12 -14.42
CA MET A 410 -1.30 0.20 -13.94
C MET A 410 0.11 0.12 -13.36
N GLY A 411 1.03 0.85 -13.97
CA GLY A 411 2.44 0.90 -13.56
C GLY A 411 2.70 1.92 -12.43
N GLY A 412 3.63 2.84 -12.66
CA GLY A 412 4.02 3.83 -11.66
C GLY A 412 2.88 4.71 -11.11
N LYS A 413 1.77 4.85 -11.84
CA LYS A 413 0.57 5.59 -11.36
C LYS A 413 -0.17 4.87 -10.24
N LEU A 414 0.04 3.56 -10.06
CA LEU A 414 -0.53 2.79 -8.96
C LEU A 414 0.29 2.92 -7.69
N LEU A 415 1.62 2.84 -7.80
CA LEU A 415 2.50 2.67 -6.64
C LEU A 415 3.37 3.89 -6.32
N GLN A 416 3.53 4.87 -7.23
CA GLN A 416 4.50 5.95 -7.05
C GLN A 416 3.99 7.33 -7.45
N ALA A 417 3.51 7.50 -8.68
CA ALA A 417 3.16 8.81 -9.20
C ALA A 417 1.89 9.35 -8.52
N ASP A 418 1.93 10.60 -8.09
CA ASP A 418 0.85 11.26 -7.35
C ASP A 418 0.52 10.58 -6.00
N ILE A 419 1.46 9.76 -5.48
CA ILE A 419 1.35 9.07 -4.19
C ILE A 419 2.46 9.57 -3.28
N ASN A 420 2.07 10.41 -2.33
CA ASN A 420 2.92 10.94 -1.29
C ASN A 420 2.08 11.19 -0.02
N ARG A 421 2.74 11.60 1.07
CA ARG A 421 2.04 11.87 2.34
C ARG A 421 0.89 12.89 2.19
N ASP A 422 1.04 13.86 1.29
CA ASP A 422 0.09 14.96 1.12
C ASP A 422 -1.08 14.61 0.19
N THR A 423 -1.03 13.47 -0.53
CA THR A 423 -2.17 12.97 -1.33
C THR A 423 -3.45 12.85 -0.49
N GLN A 424 -3.32 12.46 0.77
CA GLN A 424 -4.40 12.38 1.76
C GLN A 424 -4.08 13.20 3.02
N ASN A 425 -3.08 14.09 2.98
CA ASN A 425 -2.65 14.99 4.06
C ASN A 425 -2.47 14.25 5.40
N PHE A 426 -1.77 13.12 5.40
CA PHE A 426 -1.51 12.35 6.62
C PHE A 426 -0.64 13.14 7.61
N ALA A 427 -1.01 13.06 8.87
CA ALA A 427 -0.27 13.71 9.94
C ALA A 427 -0.37 12.94 11.26
N THR A 428 0.73 12.93 12.00
CA THR A 428 0.75 12.56 13.42
C THR A 428 0.83 13.82 14.27
N LYS A 429 0.03 13.88 15.34
CA LYS A 429 0.03 15.01 16.27
C LYS A 429 -0.20 14.53 17.69
N ALA A 430 0.49 15.18 18.64
CA ALA A 430 0.13 15.06 20.06
C ALA A 430 -1.23 15.72 20.31
N SER A 431 -2.05 15.07 21.13
CA SER A 431 -3.38 15.56 21.51
C SER A 431 -3.62 15.64 23.02
N SER A 432 -2.83 14.90 23.83
CA SER A 432 -2.86 14.95 25.29
C SER A 432 -1.46 14.72 25.86
N VAL A 433 -1.19 15.27 27.03
CA VAL A 433 0.05 15.10 27.80
C VAL A 433 -0.27 15.04 29.28
N VAL A 434 0.47 14.24 30.05
CA VAL A 434 0.44 14.27 31.53
C VAL A 434 1.72 14.91 32.04
N ILE A 435 1.58 15.94 32.89
CA ILE A 435 2.68 16.67 33.52
C ILE A 435 2.41 16.71 35.02
N ASN A 436 3.31 16.18 35.84
CA ASN A 436 3.17 16.08 37.29
C ASN A 436 1.80 15.49 37.72
N GLY A 437 1.39 14.40 37.07
CA GLY A 437 0.13 13.71 37.33
C GLY A 437 -1.13 14.42 36.81
N VAL A 438 -1.01 15.57 36.16
CA VAL A 438 -2.14 16.35 35.61
C VAL A 438 -2.21 16.16 34.08
N GLU A 439 -3.38 15.76 33.58
CA GLU A 439 -3.63 15.64 32.14
C GLU A 439 -3.98 17.00 31.52
N HIS A 440 -3.28 17.34 30.45
CA HIS A 440 -3.50 18.55 29.65
C HIS A 440 -3.83 18.20 28.21
N ASP A 441 -4.82 18.86 27.64
CA ASP A 441 -5.15 18.77 26.23
C ASP A 441 -4.13 19.57 25.39
N VAL A 442 -3.63 18.98 24.32
CA VAL A 442 -2.69 19.60 23.39
C VAL A 442 -3.39 19.85 22.05
N VAL A 443 -3.34 21.07 21.56
CA VAL A 443 -3.98 21.45 20.30
C VAL A 443 -3.14 22.43 19.51
N LYS A 444 -2.95 22.15 18.22
CA LYS A 444 -2.44 23.11 17.25
C LYS A 444 -3.61 23.78 16.54
N SER A 445 -3.70 25.12 16.62
CA SER A 445 -4.75 25.92 15.95
C SER A 445 -4.14 27.14 15.26
N PRO A 446 -3.44 26.94 14.12
CA PRO A 446 -2.74 28.03 13.43
C PRO A 446 -3.73 29.00 12.79
N THR A 447 -3.27 30.24 12.61
CA THR A 447 -3.95 31.26 11.80
C THR A 447 -3.21 31.33 10.47
N GLU A 448 -3.94 31.39 9.38
CA GLU A 448 -3.44 31.54 8.01
C GLU A 448 -4.04 32.82 7.40
N ILE A 449 -3.42 33.32 6.35
CA ILE A 449 -3.96 34.44 5.57
C ILE A 449 -4.59 33.84 4.32
N ASP A 450 -5.87 34.17 4.07
CA ASP A 450 -6.59 33.73 2.86
C ASP A 450 -6.15 34.54 1.63
N GLU A 451 -6.67 34.17 0.46
CA GLU A 451 -6.39 34.85 -0.82
C GLU A 451 -6.83 36.31 -0.86
N HIS A 452 -7.66 36.73 0.09
CA HIS A 452 -8.16 38.11 0.24
C HIS A 452 -7.40 38.89 1.31
N GLY A 453 -6.38 38.30 1.95
CA GLY A 453 -5.60 38.95 3.02
C GLY A 453 -6.21 38.90 4.42
N ASN A 454 -7.29 38.13 4.63
CA ASN A 454 -7.92 38.01 5.94
C ASN A 454 -7.26 36.91 6.78
N PHE A 455 -7.17 37.13 8.10
CA PHE A 455 -6.72 36.12 9.04
C PHE A 455 -7.84 35.11 9.32
N ILE A 456 -7.62 33.88 8.91
CA ILE A 456 -8.57 32.77 9.10
C ILE A 456 -7.93 31.65 9.94
N LYS A 457 -8.76 30.81 10.59
CA LYS A 457 -8.28 29.59 11.23
C LYS A 457 -8.00 28.53 10.17
N SER A 458 -6.78 28.00 10.22
CA SER A 458 -6.34 26.95 9.28
C SER A 458 -7.16 25.67 9.43
N PHE A 459 -7.36 24.98 8.30
CA PHE A 459 -7.87 23.61 8.29
C PHE A 459 -6.90 22.62 8.97
N LYS A 460 -5.64 23.03 9.21
CA LYS A 460 -4.61 22.24 9.90
C LYS A 460 -4.76 22.24 11.43
N LYS A 461 -5.92 22.67 11.97
CA LYS A 461 -6.24 22.50 13.38
C LYS A 461 -6.17 21.02 13.76
N SER A 462 -5.42 20.68 14.83
CA SER A 462 -5.36 19.31 15.34
C SER A 462 -6.52 19.01 16.30
N LYS A 463 -6.77 17.71 16.51
CA LYS A 463 -7.66 17.25 17.59
C LYS A 463 -6.95 17.38 18.93
N SER A 464 -7.70 17.41 20.02
CA SER A 464 -7.19 17.51 21.40
C SER A 464 -7.84 16.48 22.31
N GLY A 465 -7.16 16.12 23.39
CA GLY A 465 -7.60 15.15 24.39
C GLY A 465 -7.26 13.69 24.03
N ARG A 466 -7.71 12.76 24.86
CA ARG A 466 -7.60 11.32 24.62
C ARG A 466 -8.61 10.89 23.58
N LEU A 467 -8.13 10.62 22.37
CA LEU A 467 -8.97 10.35 21.22
C LEU A 467 -9.48 8.91 21.20
N LYS A 468 -10.72 8.77 20.77
CA LYS A 468 -11.46 7.53 20.55
C LYS A 468 -12.16 7.60 19.21
N LEU A 469 -12.49 6.46 18.65
CA LEU A 469 -13.23 6.35 17.38
C LEU A 469 -14.51 5.59 17.61
N VAL A 470 -15.63 6.12 17.15
CA VAL A 470 -16.92 5.43 17.23
C VAL A 470 -17.53 5.29 15.85
N LYS A 471 -18.20 4.15 15.64
CA LYS A 471 -18.96 3.92 14.42
C LYS A 471 -20.32 4.60 14.51
N THR A 472 -20.71 5.28 13.44
CA THR A 472 -22.00 5.95 13.28
C THR A 472 -22.72 5.41 12.04
N LYS A 473 -23.96 5.82 11.80
CA LYS A 473 -24.69 5.49 10.57
C LYS A 473 -24.04 6.05 9.31
N ASP A 474 -23.29 7.14 9.43
CA ASP A 474 -22.65 7.84 8.31
C ASP A 474 -21.12 7.54 8.20
N GLY A 475 -20.64 6.48 8.88
CA GLY A 475 -19.23 6.08 8.91
C GLY A 475 -18.63 6.13 10.31
N TYR A 476 -17.51 6.81 10.48
CA TYR A 476 -16.77 6.91 11.75
C TYR A 476 -16.66 8.36 12.21
N THR A 477 -16.63 8.56 13.54
CA THR A 477 -16.43 9.88 14.16
C THR A 477 -15.43 9.78 15.29
N THR A 478 -14.43 10.66 15.27
CA THR A 478 -13.48 10.81 16.38
C THR A 478 -14.15 11.61 17.50
N ILE A 479 -14.13 11.05 18.70
CA ILE A 479 -14.57 11.67 19.95
C ILE A 479 -13.45 11.63 20.97
N THR A 480 -13.63 12.26 22.11
CA THR A 480 -12.72 12.19 23.25
C THR A 480 -13.34 11.38 24.37
N SER A 481 -12.52 10.85 25.27
CA SER A 481 -12.99 10.15 26.46
C SER A 481 -13.81 11.04 27.42
N LYS A 482 -13.76 12.38 27.21
CA LYS A 482 -14.50 13.39 27.98
C LYS A 482 -15.88 13.72 27.41
N ASP A 483 -16.20 13.23 26.20
CA ASP A 483 -17.47 13.52 25.55
C ASP A 483 -18.62 12.80 26.25
N ALA A 484 -19.75 13.49 26.40
CA ALA A 484 -20.92 12.96 27.07
C ALA A 484 -21.46 11.72 26.32
N GLY A 485 -21.71 10.64 27.06
CA GLY A 485 -22.22 9.39 26.49
C GLY A 485 -21.14 8.49 25.87
N PHE A 486 -19.86 8.79 26.07
CA PHE A 486 -18.79 7.89 25.67
C PHE A 486 -18.92 6.54 26.41
N ASP A 487 -18.91 5.48 25.62
CA ASP A 487 -18.89 4.09 26.08
C ASP A 487 -17.64 3.41 25.52
N LEU A 488 -16.74 2.96 26.38
CA LEU A 488 -15.49 2.32 25.99
C LEU A 488 -15.73 1.06 25.12
N ALA A 489 -16.84 0.38 25.32
CA ALA A 489 -17.20 -0.79 24.51
C ALA A 489 -17.51 -0.45 23.04
N LYS A 490 -17.69 0.82 22.72
CA LYS A 490 -17.94 1.33 21.36
C LYS A 490 -16.70 1.92 20.71
N ASP A 491 -15.55 1.90 21.39
CA ASP A 491 -14.30 2.37 20.80
C ASP A 491 -13.83 1.37 19.74
N GLU A 492 -13.68 1.84 18.52
CA GLU A 492 -13.20 1.05 17.39
C GLU A 492 -11.65 0.94 17.34
N LEU A 493 -10.95 1.70 18.20
CA LEU A 493 -9.51 1.60 18.38
C LEU A 493 -9.21 0.46 19.37
N ILE A 494 -8.69 -0.64 18.86
CA ILE A 494 -8.29 -1.79 19.69
C ILE A 494 -6.79 -1.75 20.00
N PRO A 495 -6.33 -2.23 21.18
CA PRO A 495 -4.92 -2.39 21.44
C PRO A 495 -4.30 -3.39 20.46
N VAL A 496 -3.31 -2.93 19.67
CA VAL A 496 -2.61 -3.77 18.69
C VAL A 496 -1.16 -4.04 19.06
N PHE A 497 -0.56 -3.18 19.89
CA PHE A 497 0.84 -3.32 20.33
C PHE A 497 1.03 -2.75 21.72
N GLU A 498 1.83 -3.44 22.57
CA GLU A 498 2.24 -2.94 23.87
C GLU A 498 3.58 -3.57 24.29
N ASN A 499 4.53 -2.73 24.72
CA ASN A 499 5.80 -3.12 25.33
C ASN A 499 6.56 -4.20 24.54
N GLY A 500 6.67 -4.02 23.22
CA GLY A 500 7.39 -4.95 22.35
C GLY A 500 6.56 -6.17 21.91
N VAL A 501 5.27 -6.23 22.24
CA VAL A 501 4.40 -7.37 21.89
C VAL A 501 3.26 -6.92 21.00
N ILE A 502 3.05 -7.63 19.89
CA ILE A 502 1.85 -7.46 19.07
C ILE A 502 0.69 -8.17 19.77
N LEU A 503 -0.33 -7.42 20.16
CA LEU A 503 -1.50 -7.93 20.89
C LEU A 503 -2.59 -8.46 19.96
N LYS A 504 -2.66 -7.92 18.74
CA LYS A 504 -3.63 -8.34 17.74
C LYS A 504 -2.94 -8.37 16.37
N GLU A 505 -2.94 -9.54 15.76
CA GLU A 505 -2.59 -9.74 14.36
C GLU A 505 -3.85 -9.93 13.53
N HIS A 506 -3.77 -9.51 12.26
CA HIS A 506 -4.79 -9.72 11.25
C HIS A 506 -4.25 -10.66 10.17
N THR A 507 -5.09 -11.57 9.69
CA THR A 507 -4.81 -12.31 8.46
C THR A 507 -5.12 -11.44 7.23
N PHE A 508 -4.53 -11.77 6.10
CA PHE A 508 -4.78 -11.00 4.86
C PHE A 508 -6.22 -11.14 4.38
N GLU A 509 -6.83 -12.29 4.62
CA GLU A 509 -8.24 -12.57 4.33
C GLU A 509 -9.17 -11.65 5.14
N GLU A 510 -8.92 -11.49 6.45
CA GLU A 510 -9.67 -10.55 7.30
C GLU A 510 -9.55 -9.10 6.81
N VAL A 511 -8.35 -8.70 6.37
CA VAL A 511 -8.10 -7.36 5.81
C VAL A 511 -8.91 -7.15 4.54
N ARG A 512 -8.85 -8.10 3.61
CA ARG A 512 -9.60 -8.05 2.35
C ARG A 512 -11.12 -8.00 2.57
N GLU A 513 -11.63 -8.80 3.51
CA GLU A 513 -13.06 -8.84 3.84
C GLU A 513 -13.58 -7.49 4.35
N ARG A 514 -12.82 -6.83 5.23
CA ARG A 514 -13.20 -5.49 5.73
C ARG A 514 -13.14 -4.41 4.66
N ALA A 515 -12.27 -4.56 3.67
CA ALA A 515 -12.09 -3.60 2.58
C ALA A 515 -13.06 -3.79 1.40
N ILE A 516 -13.95 -4.78 1.44
CA ILE A 516 -14.91 -5.07 0.35
C ILE A 516 -15.67 -3.79 -0.03
N VAL A 517 -15.78 -3.54 -1.33
CA VAL A 517 -16.65 -2.49 -1.87
C VAL A 517 -18.10 -2.93 -1.74
N ARG A 518 -18.93 -2.17 -1.04
CA ARG A 518 -20.35 -2.45 -0.85
C ARG A 518 -21.18 -1.75 -1.92
N VAL A 519 -22.30 -2.37 -2.29
CA VAL A 519 -23.19 -1.84 -3.33
C VAL A 519 -23.70 -0.44 -3.00
N GLU A 520 -23.96 -0.16 -1.72
CA GLU A 520 -24.45 1.14 -1.25
C GLU A 520 -23.43 2.27 -1.49
N GLU A 521 -22.14 1.96 -1.49
CA GLU A 521 -21.06 2.93 -1.77
C GLU A 521 -21.01 3.33 -3.26
N LEU A 522 -21.56 2.51 -4.16
CA LEU A 522 -21.57 2.79 -5.60
C LEU A 522 -22.59 3.87 -5.98
N VAL A 523 -23.63 4.05 -5.17
CA VAL A 523 -24.67 5.08 -5.39
C VAL A 523 -24.11 6.49 -5.15
N THR A 524 -23.08 6.63 -4.33
CA THR A 524 -22.48 7.91 -3.95
C THR A 524 -21.31 8.36 -4.84
N VAL A 525 -20.89 7.55 -5.80
CA VAL A 525 -19.89 7.98 -6.80
C VAL A 525 -20.56 9.02 -7.69
N LYS A 526 -20.54 10.29 -7.23
CA LYS A 526 -20.87 11.44 -8.08
C LYS A 526 -20.09 11.30 -9.38
N GLU A 527 -20.71 11.65 -10.48
CA GLU A 527 -20.04 11.78 -11.78
C GLU A 527 -18.97 12.89 -11.65
N VAL A 528 -17.82 12.53 -11.14
CA VAL A 528 -16.66 13.44 -10.93
C VAL A 528 -15.68 13.35 -12.11
N TYR A 529 -16.14 12.77 -13.23
CA TYR A 529 -15.25 12.58 -14.39
C TYR A 529 -15.89 13.09 -15.68
#